data_4085e7d49435f64ae20b3e46de984e10
#
_entry.id   4085e7d49435f64ae20b3e46de984e10
#
_cell.length_a   1.000
_cell.length_b   1.000
_cell.length_c   1.000
_cell.angle_alpha   90.00
_cell.angle_beta   90.00
_cell.angle_gamma   90.00
#
_symmetry.space_group_name_H-M   'P 1'
#
loop_
_entity.id
_entity.type
_entity.pdbx_description
1 polymer ?
#
loop_
_entity_poly.entity_id
_entity_poly.type
_entity_poly.pdbx_seq_one_letter_code
_entity_poly.pdbx_strand_id
1 'polypeptide(L)'
;MLTFIRRVAVATTLLVFLPFVVSAQDFVWTPGLQRAFSDLQKLKVAPAQQQMARESTANGIRIFLDDYADMLLLATSDDEQAFDRLSDRESDRLDVLKKLDDTSPWQRVMLAEVRLHWAFVKLKFGKEVSASWDVIRAYKLLAENQKRFPNFLPTYKSLGTLHVMIGSVPDNYIWVANLLGLHGNIKQGQDELKGAGQDPVFGREARLIDFMVRAYVLKFTDADEKLLQRFISEHPDNLLLNFFGATIEQKNGHSEQALAYLANRPTGKDYLALPIIENILGDISLQKGEYPSAITHFQQFLATYKGQNFLKDTYYKLFLCYWLGDDRSAGDIASRAYLQKVITVGRTTVESDKAAHKFADTYLKRGASPNQKVLMRARLASDGGFTDSALTYLRPYSEAKFPLTPEKAEYNYRMGRIFQRRNDSDAAIPYLSRALTLSEPDQLSFGATAALQLGYIYKQKNDRTHARSFFQKAISFKRHEYKNSVDNKARAALNE
;
A
#
# COMPACT_ATOMS: atom_id res chain seq x y z
N MET A 1 38.31 -90.61 -36.52
CA MET A 1 37.19 -90.73 -35.59
C MET A 1 36.98 -89.38 -34.88
N LEU A 2 35.86 -88.84 -35.04
CA LEU A 2 35.33 -87.52 -34.80
C LEU A 2 35.84 -86.81 -33.54
N THR A 3 36.34 -85.59 -33.75
CA THR A 3 36.61 -84.55 -32.69
C THR A 3 35.72 -83.35 -32.89
N PHE A 4 34.82 -83.16 -31.97
CA PHE A 4 33.86 -82.03 -31.93
C PHE A 4 34.51 -80.77 -31.37
N ILE A 5 34.63 -79.76 -32.20
CA ILE A 5 35.15 -78.42 -31.75
C ILE A 5 33.97 -77.61 -31.31
N ARG A 6 33.84 -77.32 -30.02
CA ARG A 6 32.94 -76.33 -29.45
C ARG A 6 33.56 -74.93 -29.59
N ARG A 7 32.91 -74.08 -30.40
CA ARG A 7 33.17 -72.66 -30.44
C ARG A 7 32.38 -72.01 -29.27
N VAL A 8 33.11 -71.44 -28.31
CA VAL A 8 32.55 -70.51 -27.29
C VAL A 8 32.56 -69.13 -27.89
N ALA A 9 31.37 -68.55 -28.14
CA ALA A 9 31.21 -67.16 -28.51
C ALA A 9 31.14 -66.36 -27.22
N VAL A 10 32.16 -65.52 -26.98
CA VAL A 10 32.14 -64.49 -25.90
C VAL A 10 31.37 -63.28 -26.41
N ALA A 11 30.12 -63.13 -25.94
CA ALA A 11 29.35 -61.93 -26.18
C ALA A 11 29.78 -60.81 -25.21
N THR A 12 30.60 -59.89 -25.69
CA THR A 12 30.97 -58.70 -24.98
C THR A 12 29.82 -57.71 -25.01
N THR A 13 29.05 -57.64 -23.93
CA THR A 13 27.98 -56.65 -23.77
C THR A 13 28.61 -55.30 -23.41
N LEU A 14 28.72 -54.40 -24.40
CA LEU A 14 29.10 -53.00 -24.20
C LEU A 14 27.96 -52.28 -23.48
N LEU A 15 28.06 -52.11 -22.16
CA LEU A 15 27.22 -51.20 -21.41
C LEU A 15 27.58 -49.75 -21.77
N VAL A 16 26.83 -49.17 -22.69
CA VAL A 16 26.88 -47.73 -22.97
C VAL A 16 26.26 -47.04 -21.77
N PHE A 17 27.10 -46.53 -20.88
CA PHE A 17 26.70 -45.51 -19.91
C PHE A 17 26.38 -44.25 -20.69
N LEU A 18 25.12 -44.05 -21.05
CA LEU A 18 24.62 -42.72 -21.39
C LEU A 18 24.67 -41.90 -20.07
N PRO A 19 25.43 -40.80 -20.00
CA PRO A 19 25.29 -39.89 -18.89
C PRO A 19 23.84 -39.37 -18.92
N PHE A 20 23.02 -39.75 -17.94
CA PHE A 20 21.83 -39.01 -17.64
C PHE A 20 22.28 -37.58 -17.30
N VAL A 21 22.26 -36.70 -18.29
CA VAL A 21 22.27 -35.27 -18.05
C VAL A 21 20.96 -35.02 -17.32
N VAL A 22 20.99 -35.04 -15.99
CA VAL A 22 19.95 -34.48 -15.17
C VAL A 22 19.98 -32.99 -15.55
N SER A 23 19.13 -32.61 -16.47
CA SER A 23 18.85 -31.20 -16.74
C SER A 23 18.45 -30.63 -15.39
N ALA A 24 19.33 -29.85 -14.78
CA ALA A 24 18.98 -29.10 -13.59
C ALA A 24 17.78 -28.24 -13.98
N GLN A 25 16.62 -28.51 -13.39
CA GLN A 25 15.46 -27.67 -13.66
C GLN A 25 15.79 -26.26 -13.14
N ASP A 26 15.82 -25.30 -14.05
CA ASP A 26 16.26 -23.93 -13.76
C ASP A 26 15.36 -23.22 -12.73
N PHE A 27 14.13 -23.72 -12.52
CA PHE A 27 13.15 -23.12 -11.61
C PHE A 27 12.50 -24.17 -10.71
N VAL A 28 13.18 -24.56 -9.64
CA VAL A 28 12.70 -25.60 -8.70
C VAL A 28 12.37 -24.99 -7.35
N TRP A 29 11.13 -25.12 -6.93
CA TRP A 29 10.68 -24.82 -5.55
C TRP A 29 11.06 -25.99 -4.63
N THR A 30 12.30 -26.03 -4.17
CA THR A 30 12.72 -27.00 -3.17
C THR A 30 12.00 -26.77 -1.83
N PRO A 31 11.90 -27.76 -0.94
CA PRO A 31 11.37 -27.54 0.41
C PRO A 31 12.13 -26.46 1.19
N GLY A 32 13.44 -26.29 0.94
CA GLY A 32 14.26 -25.22 1.52
C GLY A 32 13.82 -23.84 1.04
N LEU A 33 13.66 -23.66 -0.28
CA LEU A 33 13.23 -22.40 -0.88
C LEU A 33 11.76 -22.05 -0.52
N GLN A 34 10.88 -23.05 -0.39
CA GLN A 34 9.50 -22.83 0.09
C GLN A 34 9.49 -22.27 1.53
N ARG A 35 10.31 -22.86 2.43
CA ARG A 35 10.46 -22.34 3.80
C ARG A 35 11.07 -20.94 3.82
N ALA A 36 12.13 -20.72 3.04
CA ALA A 36 12.76 -19.40 2.92
C ALA A 36 11.75 -18.34 2.44
N PHE A 37 10.94 -18.66 1.43
CA PHE A 37 9.88 -17.75 0.96
C PHE A 37 8.82 -17.47 2.04
N SER A 38 8.40 -18.51 2.76
CA SER A 38 7.48 -18.33 3.90
C SER A 38 8.06 -17.41 4.98
N ASP A 39 9.37 -17.52 5.26
CA ASP A 39 10.05 -16.67 6.24
C ASP A 39 10.19 -15.23 5.73
N LEU A 40 10.52 -15.01 4.45
CA LEU A 40 10.55 -13.69 3.84
C LEU A 40 9.18 -12.99 3.92
N GLN A 41 8.10 -13.71 3.61
CA GLN A 41 6.73 -13.19 3.73
C GLN A 41 6.34 -12.83 5.17
N LYS A 42 7.08 -13.31 6.18
CA LYS A 42 6.92 -12.97 7.59
C LYS A 42 7.88 -11.88 8.06
N LEU A 43 8.74 -11.36 7.18
CA LEU A 43 9.86 -10.44 7.48
C LEU A 43 10.98 -11.10 8.32
N LYS A 44 11.17 -12.41 8.20
CA LYS A 44 12.28 -13.17 8.81
C LYS A 44 13.41 -13.36 7.80
N VAL A 45 14.11 -12.27 7.45
CA VAL A 45 15.09 -12.28 6.36
C VAL A 45 16.33 -13.12 6.72
N ALA A 46 16.89 -13.00 7.92
CA ALA A 46 18.09 -13.75 8.30
C ALA A 46 17.86 -15.28 8.34
N PRO A 47 16.77 -15.81 8.91
CA PRO A 47 16.43 -17.23 8.78
C PRO A 47 16.26 -17.70 7.33
N ALA A 48 15.61 -16.90 6.49
CA ALA A 48 15.45 -17.22 5.07
C ALA A 48 16.78 -17.31 4.35
N GLN A 49 17.68 -16.35 4.55
CA GLN A 49 19.02 -16.35 3.97
C GLN A 49 19.84 -17.58 4.39
N GLN A 50 19.74 -18.03 5.64
CA GLN A 50 20.40 -19.26 6.10
C GLN A 50 19.90 -20.51 5.36
N GLN A 51 18.60 -20.56 5.04
CA GLN A 51 18.03 -21.67 4.25
C GLN A 51 18.48 -21.58 2.80
N MET A 52 18.41 -20.40 2.19
CA MET A 52 18.85 -20.17 0.81
C MET A 52 20.34 -20.45 0.59
N ALA A 53 21.19 -20.23 1.59
CA ALA A 53 22.62 -20.51 1.50
C ALA A 53 22.96 -21.98 1.20
N ARG A 54 22.02 -22.90 1.44
CA ARG A 54 22.17 -24.36 1.19
C ARG A 54 21.67 -24.79 -0.18
N GLU A 55 21.09 -23.87 -0.93
CA GLU A 55 20.44 -24.14 -2.21
C GLU A 55 21.36 -23.73 -3.39
N SER A 56 21.12 -24.30 -4.57
CA SER A 56 21.89 -23.99 -5.77
C SER A 56 21.75 -22.53 -6.18
N THR A 57 22.85 -21.85 -6.41
CA THR A 57 22.88 -20.46 -6.93
C THR A 57 22.46 -20.35 -8.39
N ALA A 58 22.39 -21.47 -9.12
CA ALA A 58 21.88 -21.52 -10.48
C ALA A 58 20.35 -21.63 -10.57
N ASN A 59 19.66 -21.88 -9.45
CA ASN A 59 18.20 -21.98 -9.43
C ASN A 59 17.57 -20.56 -9.48
N GLY A 60 16.78 -20.29 -10.51
CA GLY A 60 16.11 -19.00 -10.71
C GLY A 60 15.16 -18.62 -9.58
N ILE A 61 14.56 -19.59 -8.89
CA ILE A 61 13.76 -19.33 -7.68
C ILE A 61 14.65 -18.80 -6.54
N ARG A 62 15.83 -19.37 -6.37
CA ARG A 62 16.81 -18.87 -5.38
C ARG A 62 17.19 -17.42 -5.66
N ILE A 63 17.49 -17.09 -6.93
CA ILE A 63 17.86 -15.73 -7.36
C ILE A 63 16.72 -14.73 -7.04
N PHE A 64 15.47 -15.11 -7.34
CA PHE A 64 14.29 -14.32 -6.99
C PHE A 64 14.16 -14.09 -5.48
N LEU A 65 14.39 -15.12 -4.65
CA LEU A 65 14.27 -14.98 -3.18
C LEU A 65 15.41 -14.14 -2.59
N ASP A 66 16.62 -14.22 -3.14
CA ASP A 66 17.75 -13.34 -2.77
C ASP A 66 17.40 -11.87 -3.10
N ASP A 67 16.70 -11.63 -4.22
CA ASP A 67 16.21 -10.31 -4.61
C ASP A 67 15.11 -9.83 -3.69
N TYR A 68 14.15 -10.69 -3.38
CA TYR A 68 13.05 -10.38 -2.46
C TYR A 68 13.55 -9.99 -1.06
N ALA A 69 14.61 -10.68 -0.57
CA ALA A 69 15.26 -10.35 0.70
C ALA A 69 15.87 -8.93 0.68
N ASP A 70 16.58 -8.57 -0.40
CA ASP A 70 17.17 -7.24 -0.56
C ASP A 70 16.06 -6.15 -0.66
N MET A 71 14.98 -6.43 -1.41
CA MET A 71 13.82 -5.54 -1.49
C MET A 71 13.19 -5.30 -0.12
N LEU A 72 12.94 -6.35 0.66
CA LEU A 72 12.37 -6.23 2.01
C LEU A 72 13.27 -5.41 2.93
N LEU A 73 14.59 -5.64 2.90
CA LEU A 73 15.55 -4.88 3.67
C LEU A 73 15.49 -3.38 3.33
N LEU A 74 15.53 -3.04 2.04
CA LEU A 74 15.49 -1.65 1.56
C LEU A 74 14.13 -1.00 1.82
N ALA A 75 13.04 -1.75 1.63
CA ALA A 75 11.67 -1.26 1.85
C ALA A 75 11.38 -0.92 3.32
N THR A 76 12.00 -1.65 4.26
CA THR A 76 11.77 -1.47 5.70
C THR A 76 12.73 -0.48 6.34
N SER A 77 13.98 -0.42 5.88
CA SER A 77 15.02 0.45 6.45
C SER A 77 15.04 1.87 5.86
N ASP A 78 14.68 2.03 4.57
CA ASP A 78 14.88 3.26 3.78
C ASP A 78 16.34 3.79 3.84
N ASP A 79 17.32 2.91 4.07
CA ASP A 79 18.72 3.25 4.24
C ASP A 79 19.39 3.50 2.87
N GLU A 80 19.76 4.76 2.59
CA GLU A 80 20.38 5.17 1.32
C GLU A 80 21.74 4.47 1.07
N GLN A 81 22.52 4.28 2.12
CA GLN A 81 23.82 3.58 1.98
C GLN A 81 23.60 2.10 1.63
N ALA A 82 22.55 1.48 2.17
CA ALA A 82 22.18 0.12 1.78
C ALA A 82 21.69 0.07 0.33
N PHE A 83 20.89 1.05 -0.11
CA PHE A 83 20.46 1.17 -1.49
C PHE A 83 21.64 1.26 -2.45
N ASP A 84 22.61 2.14 -2.19
CA ASP A 84 23.79 2.32 -3.04
C ASP A 84 24.63 1.03 -3.15
N ARG A 85 24.78 0.29 -2.03
CA ARG A 85 25.52 -0.98 -2.02
C ARG A 85 24.84 -2.11 -2.78
N LEU A 86 23.50 -2.10 -2.84
CA LEU A 86 22.72 -3.21 -3.39
C LEU A 86 22.20 -2.96 -4.81
N SER A 87 22.24 -1.71 -5.30
CA SER A 87 21.61 -1.29 -6.55
C SER A 87 22.09 -2.05 -7.79
N ASP A 88 23.38 -2.45 -7.84
CA ASP A 88 23.95 -3.17 -8.99
C ASP A 88 23.44 -4.62 -9.09
N ARG A 89 22.97 -5.20 -7.97
CA ARG A 89 22.47 -6.58 -7.92
C ARG A 89 21.25 -6.83 -8.81
N GLU A 90 20.49 -5.79 -9.12
CA GLU A 90 19.36 -5.89 -10.05
C GLU A 90 19.84 -6.37 -11.42
N SER A 91 20.83 -5.68 -12.00
CA SER A 91 21.34 -6.03 -13.34
C SER A 91 21.94 -7.41 -13.37
N ASP A 92 22.74 -7.77 -12.36
CA ASP A 92 23.40 -9.06 -12.25
C ASP A 92 22.37 -10.21 -12.22
N ARG A 93 21.34 -10.08 -11.38
CA ARG A 93 20.24 -11.07 -11.27
C ARG A 93 19.44 -11.21 -12.55
N LEU A 94 19.09 -10.08 -13.18
CA LEU A 94 18.38 -10.09 -14.45
C LEU A 94 19.20 -10.77 -15.55
N ASP A 95 20.51 -10.55 -15.58
CA ASP A 95 21.39 -11.16 -16.60
C ASP A 95 21.57 -12.67 -16.41
N VAL A 96 21.54 -13.16 -15.17
CA VAL A 96 21.49 -14.61 -14.91
C VAL A 96 20.15 -15.18 -15.30
N LEU A 97 19.03 -14.60 -14.85
CA LEU A 97 17.67 -15.09 -15.13
C LEU A 97 17.36 -15.15 -16.63
N LYS A 98 17.87 -14.22 -17.46
CA LYS A 98 17.70 -14.22 -18.92
C LYS A 98 18.37 -15.42 -19.60
N LYS A 99 19.39 -16.02 -18.99
CA LYS A 99 20.11 -17.17 -19.54
C LYS A 99 19.47 -18.52 -19.20
N LEU A 100 18.50 -18.53 -18.28
CA LEU A 100 17.78 -19.72 -17.87
C LEU A 100 16.68 -20.07 -18.90
N ASP A 101 16.08 -21.26 -18.75
CA ASP A 101 15.09 -21.82 -19.67
C ASP A 101 13.91 -20.86 -19.93
N ASP A 102 13.86 -20.32 -21.14
CA ASP A 102 12.82 -19.38 -21.60
C ASP A 102 11.49 -20.06 -22.02
N THR A 103 11.48 -21.39 -22.07
CA THR A 103 10.26 -22.18 -22.29
C THR A 103 9.45 -22.35 -20.99
N SER A 104 10.09 -22.11 -19.85
CA SER A 104 9.44 -22.13 -18.54
C SER A 104 8.63 -20.83 -18.28
N PRO A 105 7.36 -20.93 -17.85
CA PRO A 105 6.60 -19.75 -17.44
C PRO A 105 7.22 -19.00 -16.26
N TRP A 106 8.03 -19.67 -15.46
CA TRP A 106 8.73 -19.07 -14.32
C TRP A 106 9.74 -18.02 -14.72
N GLN A 107 10.44 -18.17 -15.85
CA GLN A 107 11.48 -17.24 -16.26
C GLN A 107 10.93 -15.81 -16.38
N ARG A 108 9.82 -15.63 -17.12
CA ARG A 108 9.22 -14.30 -17.30
C ARG A 108 8.64 -13.74 -16.02
N VAL A 109 8.06 -14.60 -15.18
CA VAL A 109 7.57 -14.17 -13.87
C VAL A 109 8.73 -13.71 -13.00
N MET A 110 9.82 -14.47 -12.87
CA MET A 110 10.95 -14.07 -12.03
C MET A 110 11.62 -12.79 -12.54
N LEU A 111 11.81 -12.65 -13.85
CA LEU A 111 12.32 -11.41 -14.46
C LEU A 111 11.40 -10.20 -14.15
N ALA A 112 10.09 -10.40 -14.19
CA ALA A 112 9.13 -9.35 -13.90
C ALA A 112 9.11 -8.99 -12.40
N GLU A 113 9.15 -9.99 -11.52
CA GLU A 113 9.17 -9.77 -10.07
C GLU A 113 10.41 -8.98 -9.63
N VAL A 114 11.62 -9.38 -10.10
CA VAL A 114 12.85 -8.64 -9.81
C VAL A 114 12.72 -7.17 -10.25
N ARG A 115 12.20 -6.90 -11.45
CA ARG A 115 11.96 -5.53 -11.91
C ARG A 115 10.95 -4.77 -11.05
N LEU A 116 9.87 -5.42 -10.61
CA LEU A 116 8.86 -4.78 -9.77
C LEU A 116 9.37 -4.51 -8.36
N HIS A 117 10.18 -5.40 -7.79
CA HIS A 117 10.85 -5.16 -6.52
C HIS A 117 11.73 -3.91 -6.60
N TRP A 118 12.57 -3.82 -7.64
CA TRP A 118 13.44 -2.65 -7.83
C TRP A 118 12.66 -1.40 -8.22
N ALA A 119 11.57 -1.51 -8.98
CA ALA A 119 10.70 -0.36 -9.26
C ALA A 119 10.12 0.21 -7.96
N PHE A 120 9.63 -0.65 -7.06
CA PHE A 120 9.12 -0.23 -5.76
C PHE A 120 10.20 0.43 -4.90
N VAL A 121 11.39 -0.17 -4.81
CA VAL A 121 12.53 0.40 -4.08
C VAL A 121 12.93 1.74 -4.69
N LYS A 122 13.14 1.81 -6.00
CA LYS A 122 13.52 3.04 -6.71
C LYS A 122 12.52 4.19 -6.48
N LEU A 123 11.21 3.91 -6.46
CA LEU A 123 10.19 4.91 -6.12
C LEU A 123 10.39 5.47 -4.70
N LYS A 124 10.69 4.62 -3.72
CA LYS A 124 10.98 5.07 -2.35
C LYS A 124 12.22 5.96 -2.26
N PHE A 125 13.22 5.71 -3.10
CA PHE A 125 14.46 6.49 -3.14
C PHE A 125 14.45 7.63 -4.17
N GLY A 126 13.28 8.01 -4.73
CA GLY A 126 13.11 9.16 -5.62
C GLY A 126 13.73 8.96 -7.01
N LYS A 127 13.75 7.71 -7.51
CA LYS A 127 14.23 7.35 -8.85
C LYS A 127 13.06 7.00 -9.79
N GLU A 128 12.06 7.89 -9.87
CA GLU A 128 10.77 7.63 -10.51
C GLU A 128 10.89 7.23 -11.99
N VAL A 129 11.80 7.86 -12.74
CA VAL A 129 12.00 7.59 -14.17
C VAL A 129 12.50 6.17 -14.39
N SER A 130 13.52 5.74 -13.62
CA SER A 130 14.05 4.37 -13.71
C SER A 130 13.00 3.35 -13.29
N ALA A 131 12.29 3.61 -12.18
CA ALA A 131 11.20 2.78 -11.71
C ALA A 131 10.10 2.57 -12.76
N SER A 132 9.73 3.64 -13.48
CA SER A 132 8.71 3.57 -14.54
C SER A 132 9.13 2.64 -15.67
N TRP A 133 10.39 2.66 -16.07
CA TRP A 133 10.90 1.74 -17.10
C TRP A 133 10.85 0.27 -16.63
N ASP A 134 11.15 0.01 -15.36
CA ASP A 134 11.07 -1.35 -14.82
C ASP A 134 9.63 -1.85 -14.77
N VAL A 135 8.67 -1.00 -14.37
CA VAL A 135 7.23 -1.33 -14.43
C VAL A 135 6.79 -1.67 -15.86
N ILE A 136 7.18 -0.86 -16.86
CA ILE A 136 6.81 -1.09 -18.28
C ILE A 136 7.38 -2.42 -18.77
N ARG A 137 8.63 -2.72 -18.45
CA ARG A 137 9.29 -3.97 -18.86
C ARG A 137 8.66 -5.18 -18.17
N ALA A 138 8.36 -5.07 -16.87
CA ALA A 138 7.68 -6.11 -16.11
C ALA A 138 6.28 -6.41 -16.68
N TYR A 139 5.50 -5.36 -16.98
CA TYR A 139 4.20 -5.51 -17.62
C TYR A 139 4.29 -6.31 -18.93
N LYS A 140 5.22 -5.95 -19.82
CA LYS A 140 5.40 -6.63 -21.11
C LYS A 140 5.74 -8.11 -20.94
N LEU A 141 6.63 -8.45 -19.98
CA LEU A 141 6.97 -9.83 -19.65
C LEU A 141 5.76 -10.62 -19.15
N LEU A 142 4.97 -10.04 -18.24
CA LEU A 142 3.80 -10.69 -17.67
C LEU A 142 2.67 -10.84 -18.71
N ALA A 143 2.43 -9.82 -19.53
CA ALA A 143 1.44 -9.88 -20.61
C ALA A 143 1.80 -10.93 -21.69
N GLU A 144 3.11 -11.07 -22.01
CA GLU A 144 3.58 -12.15 -22.88
C GLU A 144 3.39 -13.51 -22.19
N ASN A 145 3.73 -13.63 -20.91
CA ASN A 145 3.57 -14.87 -20.16
C ASN A 145 2.10 -15.32 -20.09
N GLN A 146 1.19 -14.38 -19.86
CA GLN A 146 -0.25 -14.64 -19.90
C GLN A 146 -0.70 -15.23 -21.25
N LYS A 147 -0.21 -14.69 -22.36
CA LYS A 147 -0.54 -15.19 -23.72
C LYS A 147 0.00 -16.60 -23.96
N ARG A 148 1.21 -16.89 -23.50
CA ARG A 148 1.86 -18.19 -23.69
C ARG A 148 1.37 -19.27 -22.72
N PHE A 149 1.05 -18.87 -21.49
CA PHE A 149 0.68 -19.75 -20.39
C PHE A 149 -0.54 -19.22 -19.62
N PRO A 150 -1.75 -19.20 -20.24
CA PRO A 150 -2.93 -18.54 -19.67
C PRO A 150 -3.41 -19.15 -18.34
N ASN A 151 -3.07 -20.39 -18.05
CA ASN A 151 -3.45 -21.09 -16.82
C ASN A 151 -2.38 -21.01 -15.72
N PHE A 152 -1.28 -20.30 -15.94
CA PHE A 152 -0.20 -20.17 -14.96
C PHE A 152 -0.51 -19.04 -13.96
N LEU A 153 -1.11 -19.41 -12.83
CA LEU A 153 -1.61 -18.49 -11.81
C LEU A 153 -0.57 -17.50 -11.25
N PRO A 154 0.73 -17.85 -11.07
CA PRO A 154 1.74 -16.92 -10.59
C PRO A 154 1.84 -15.61 -11.39
N THR A 155 1.53 -15.65 -12.71
CA THR A 155 1.52 -14.46 -13.56
C THR A 155 0.55 -13.39 -13.05
N TYR A 156 -0.61 -13.81 -12.56
CA TYR A 156 -1.74 -12.92 -12.30
C TYR A 156 -1.65 -12.13 -11.00
N LYS A 157 -0.78 -12.50 -10.06
CA LYS A 157 -0.50 -11.69 -8.88
C LYS A 157 -0.01 -10.29 -9.28
N SER A 158 1.06 -10.25 -10.05
CA SER A 158 1.70 -8.98 -10.42
C SER A 158 1.05 -8.34 -11.65
N LEU A 159 0.56 -9.12 -12.63
CA LEU A 159 -0.19 -8.59 -13.76
C LEU A 159 -1.51 -7.96 -13.30
N GLY A 160 -2.26 -8.62 -12.42
CA GLY A 160 -3.50 -8.09 -11.84
C GLY A 160 -3.25 -6.80 -11.04
N THR A 161 -2.16 -6.75 -10.27
CA THR A 161 -1.73 -5.53 -9.59
C THR A 161 -1.48 -4.39 -10.58
N LEU A 162 -0.75 -4.66 -11.66
CA LEU A 162 -0.46 -3.66 -12.70
C LEU A 162 -1.74 -3.23 -13.44
N HIS A 163 -2.68 -4.13 -13.73
CA HIS A 163 -3.97 -3.76 -14.33
C HIS A 163 -4.79 -2.82 -13.43
N VAL A 164 -4.80 -3.05 -12.10
CA VAL A 164 -5.41 -2.11 -11.15
C VAL A 164 -4.70 -0.76 -11.18
N MET A 165 -3.36 -0.75 -11.15
CA MET A 165 -2.58 0.50 -11.18
C MET A 165 -2.84 1.29 -12.46
N ILE A 166 -2.82 0.63 -13.64
CA ILE A 166 -3.11 1.27 -14.94
C ILE A 166 -4.54 1.79 -14.97
N GLY A 167 -5.51 1.00 -14.50
CA GLY A 167 -6.91 1.42 -14.42
C GLY A 167 -7.18 2.56 -13.42
N SER A 168 -6.21 2.84 -12.53
CA SER A 168 -6.28 3.94 -11.56
C SER A 168 -5.60 5.21 -12.06
N VAL A 169 -4.97 5.19 -13.24
CA VAL A 169 -4.35 6.37 -13.86
C VAL A 169 -5.43 7.40 -14.22
N PRO A 170 -5.22 8.70 -13.91
CA PRO A 170 -6.16 9.74 -14.27
C PRO A 170 -6.38 9.83 -15.79
N ASP A 171 -7.60 10.20 -16.22
CA ASP A 171 -8.01 10.25 -17.63
C ASP A 171 -7.06 11.05 -18.54
N ASN A 172 -6.54 12.15 -18.02
CA ASN A 172 -5.61 13.00 -18.75
C ASN A 172 -4.24 12.34 -19.03
N TYR A 173 -3.94 11.20 -18.42
CA TYR A 173 -2.70 10.45 -18.64
C TYR A 173 -2.93 9.07 -19.28
N ILE A 174 -4.19 8.63 -19.50
CA ILE A 174 -4.50 7.34 -20.11
C ILE A 174 -3.86 7.20 -21.50
N TRP A 175 -3.80 8.29 -22.28
CA TRP A 175 -3.17 8.27 -23.60
C TRP A 175 -1.67 7.93 -23.52
N VAL A 176 -0.97 8.33 -22.44
CA VAL A 176 0.44 7.98 -22.22
C VAL A 176 0.55 6.48 -21.95
N ALA A 177 -0.30 5.92 -21.10
CA ALA A 177 -0.33 4.49 -20.83
C ALA A 177 -0.55 3.69 -22.13
N ASN A 178 -1.53 4.10 -22.94
CA ASN A 178 -1.81 3.47 -24.23
C ASN A 178 -0.63 3.57 -25.22
N LEU A 179 0.04 4.72 -25.29
CA LEU A 179 1.23 4.89 -26.13
C LEU A 179 2.38 3.96 -25.73
N LEU A 180 2.52 3.68 -24.44
CA LEU A 180 3.51 2.75 -23.90
C LEU A 180 3.07 1.28 -24.02
N GLY A 181 1.86 1.01 -24.54
CA GLY A 181 1.28 -0.32 -24.67
C GLY A 181 0.80 -0.92 -23.35
N LEU A 182 0.49 -0.06 -22.37
CA LEU A 182 -0.01 -0.47 -21.06
C LEU A 182 -1.55 -0.44 -21.08
N HIS A 183 -2.19 -1.58 -20.89
CA HIS A 183 -3.64 -1.71 -20.87
C HIS A 183 -4.08 -2.41 -19.60
N GLY A 184 -5.20 -1.98 -19.03
CA GLY A 184 -5.75 -2.59 -17.82
C GLY A 184 -6.89 -1.76 -17.25
N ASN A 185 -7.67 -2.38 -16.41
CA ASN A 185 -8.70 -1.72 -15.64
C ASN A 185 -8.81 -2.35 -14.24
N ILE A 186 -9.42 -1.62 -13.31
CA ILE A 186 -9.51 -2.00 -11.91
C ILE A 186 -10.24 -3.34 -11.74
N LYS A 187 -11.37 -3.54 -12.44
CA LYS A 187 -12.16 -4.77 -12.31
C LYS A 187 -11.39 -5.99 -12.80
N GLN A 188 -10.77 -5.89 -13.98
CA GLN A 188 -9.93 -6.96 -14.53
C GLN A 188 -8.82 -7.34 -13.55
N GLY A 189 -8.05 -6.36 -13.07
CA GLY A 189 -6.95 -6.63 -12.16
C GLY A 189 -7.41 -7.23 -10.83
N GLN A 190 -8.59 -6.82 -10.33
CA GLN A 190 -9.16 -7.41 -9.12
C GLN A 190 -9.60 -8.88 -9.34
N ASP A 191 -10.21 -9.20 -10.48
CA ASP A 191 -10.61 -10.57 -10.80
C ASP A 191 -9.37 -11.47 -10.96
N GLU A 192 -8.30 -10.97 -11.59
CA GLU A 192 -7.01 -11.65 -11.69
C GLU A 192 -6.35 -11.89 -10.33
N LEU A 193 -6.36 -10.91 -9.43
CA LEU A 193 -5.85 -11.05 -8.06
C LEU A 193 -6.63 -12.11 -7.27
N LYS A 194 -7.95 -12.13 -7.40
CA LYS A 194 -8.78 -13.18 -6.78
C LYS A 194 -8.42 -14.58 -7.27
N GLY A 195 -8.22 -14.73 -8.60
CA GLY A 195 -7.75 -15.98 -9.18
C GLY A 195 -6.37 -16.37 -8.66
N ALA A 196 -5.41 -15.44 -8.67
CA ALA A 196 -4.07 -15.65 -8.13
C ALA A 196 -4.06 -15.99 -6.64
N GLY A 197 -5.09 -15.57 -5.89
CA GLY A 197 -5.26 -15.92 -4.49
C GLY A 197 -5.40 -17.43 -4.21
N GLN A 198 -5.65 -18.24 -5.24
CA GLN A 198 -5.69 -19.72 -5.17
C GLN A 198 -4.31 -20.37 -5.42
N ASP A 199 -3.31 -19.61 -5.84
CA ASP A 199 -1.98 -20.14 -6.11
C ASP A 199 -1.29 -20.60 -4.80
N PRO A 200 -0.70 -21.80 -4.77
CA PRO A 200 -0.07 -22.32 -3.55
C PRO A 200 1.18 -21.54 -3.13
N VAL A 201 1.82 -20.83 -4.05
CA VAL A 201 3.06 -20.07 -3.80
C VAL A 201 2.74 -18.60 -3.51
N PHE A 202 2.12 -17.90 -4.45
CA PHE A 202 1.86 -16.45 -4.35
C PHE A 202 0.48 -16.06 -3.84
N GLY A 203 -0.39 -17.04 -3.54
CA GLY A 203 -1.79 -16.75 -3.18
C GLY A 203 -1.93 -15.90 -1.92
N ARG A 204 -1.01 -16.02 -0.95
CA ARG A 204 -1.02 -15.17 0.25
C ARG A 204 -0.75 -13.70 -0.10
N GLU A 205 0.23 -13.44 -0.94
CA GLU A 205 0.54 -12.08 -1.40
C GLU A 205 -0.58 -11.51 -2.26
N ALA A 206 -1.12 -12.30 -3.18
CA ALA A 206 -2.24 -11.87 -4.03
C ALA A 206 -3.46 -11.47 -3.20
N ARG A 207 -3.78 -12.23 -2.14
CA ARG A 207 -4.87 -11.88 -1.20
C ARG A 207 -4.58 -10.60 -0.43
N LEU A 208 -3.34 -10.41 0.06
CA LEU A 208 -2.96 -9.17 0.73
C LEU A 208 -3.09 -7.97 -0.20
N ILE A 209 -2.62 -8.09 -1.44
CA ILE A 209 -2.74 -7.04 -2.46
C ILE A 209 -4.22 -6.75 -2.78
N ASP A 210 -5.09 -7.77 -2.88
CA ASP A 210 -6.53 -7.56 -3.08
C ASP A 210 -7.16 -6.76 -1.92
N PHE A 211 -6.80 -7.04 -0.65
CA PHE A 211 -7.22 -6.22 0.49
C PHE A 211 -6.73 -4.78 0.39
N MET A 212 -5.49 -4.56 -0.04
CA MET A 212 -4.97 -3.21 -0.27
C MET A 212 -5.73 -2.50 -1.39
N VAL A 213 -6.04 -3.17 -2.49
CA VAL A 213 -6.87 -2.61 -3.58
C VAL A 213 -8.24 -2.19 -3.06
N ARG A 214 -8.91 -3.02 -2.27
CA ARG A 214 -10.20 -2.69 -1.67
C ARG A 214 -10.12 -1.48 -0.75
N ALA A 215 -9.08 -1.39 0.07
CA ALA A 215 -8.91 -0.31 1.05
C ALA A 215 -8.53 1.03 0.41
N TYR A 216 -7.65 1.02 -0.59
CA TYR A 216 -7.05 2.23 -1.13
C TYR A 216 -7.68 2.71 -2.44
N VAL A 217 -8.17 1.80 -3.28
CA VAL A 217 -8.70 2.09 -4.62
C VAL A 217 -10.24 2.02 -4.64
N LEU A 218 -10.82 1.02 -3.97
CA LEU A 218 -12.27 0.79 -3.91
C LEU A 218 -12.88 1.31 -2.60
N LYS A 219 -14.05 0.78 -2.25
CA LYS A 219 -14.66 0.96 -0.93
C LYS A 219 -14.43 -0.29 -0.10
N PHE A 220 -13.71 -0.16 1.01
CA PHE A 220 -13.58 -1.21 2.01
C PHE A 220 -14.88 -1.34 2.80
N THR A 221 -15.39 -2.55 2.94
CA THR A 221 -16.68 -2.84 3.56
C THR A 221 -16.49 -3.64 4.85
N ASP A 222 -17.54 -3.70 5.70
CA ASP A 222 -17.55 -4.53 6.92
C ASP A 222 -17.32 -6.02 6.61
N ALA A 223 -17.73 -6.49 5.42
CA ALA A 223 -17.45 -7.85 4.97
C ALA A 223 -15.96 -8.05 4.67
N ASP A 224 -15.31 -7.04 4.05
CA ASP A 224 -13.87 -7.07 3.78
C ASP A 224 -13.07 -7.03 5.08
N GLU A 225 -13.51 -6.25 6.07
CA GLU A 225 -12.92 -6.21 7.41
C GLU A 225 -12.92 -7.58 8.08
N LYS A 226 -14.08 -8.27 8.09
CA LYS A 226 -14.18 -9.62 8.66
C LYS A 226 -13.29 -10.63 7.95
N LEU A 227 -13.16 -10.53 6.63
CA LEU A 227 -12.26 -11.39 5.84
C LEU A 227 -10.79 -11.10 6.16
N LEU A 228 -10.41 -9.81 6.29
CA LEU A 228 -9.06 -9.41 6.68
C LEU A 228 -8.72 -9.91 8.10
N GLN A 229 -9.62 -9.75 9.05
CA GLN A 229 -9.45 -10.24 10.43
C GLN A 229 -9.20 -11.75 10.46
N ARG A 230 -10.00 -12.53 9.72
CA ARG A 230 -9.78 -13.97 9.57
C ARG A 230 -8.41 -14.27 8.97
N PHE A 231 -8.08 -13.60 7.85
CA PHE A 231 -6.83 -13.81 7.14
C PHE A 231 -5.59 -13.56 8.02
N ILE A 232 -5.63 -12.52 8.88
CA ILE A 232 -4.54 -12.23 9.81
C ILE A 232 -4.51 -13.27 10.95
N SER A 233 -5.67 -13.63 11.50
CA SER A 233 -5.76 -14.61 12.61
C SER A 233 -5.27 -16.02 12.24
N GLU A 234 -5.38 -16.39 10.96
CA GLU A 234 -4.82 -17.65 10.42
C GLU A 234 -3.28 -17.62 10.30
N HIS A 235 -2.64 -16.44 10.46
CA HIS A 235 -1.20 -16.26 10.32
C HIS A 235 -0.60 -15.41 11.46
N PRO A 236 -0.73 -15.85 12.74
CA PRO A 236 -0.40 -15.02 13.90
C PRO A 236 1.10 -14.68 14.01
N ASP A 237 1.98 -15.47 13.37
CA ASP A 237 3.43 -15.27 13.34
C ASP A 237 3.91 -14.42 12.14
N ASN A 238 2.99 -13.75 11.42
CA ASN A 238 3.32 -12.98 10.23
C ASN A 238 3.30 -11.47 10.53
N LEU A 239 4.49 -10.89 10.77
CA LEU A 239 4.65 -9.46 11.06
C LEU A 239 4.19 -8.57 9.90
N LEU A 240 4.45 -8.99 8.65
CA LEU A 240 4.05 -8.23 7.46
C LEU A 240 2.52 -8.11 7.35
N LEU A 241 1.79 -9.20 7.60
CA LEU A 241 0.32 -9.19 7.59
C LEU A 241 -0.24 -8.33 8.73
N ASN A 242 0.32 -8.40 9.95
CA ASN A 242 -0.08 -7.53 11.05
C ASN A 242 0.13 -6.04 10.72
N PHE A 243 1.28 -5.71 10.13
CA PHE A 243 1.61 -4.35 9.70
C PHE A 243 0.62 -3.82 8.63
N PHE A 244 0.42 -4.59 7.54
CA PHE A 244 -0.52 -4.17 6.50
C PHE A 244 -1.97 -4.18 6.97
N GLY A 245 -2.36 -5.13 7.83
CA GLY A 245 -3.66 -5.11 8.49
C GLY A 245 -3.90 -3.82 9.26
N ALA A 246 -2.93 -3.41 10.07
CA ALA A 246 -3.00 -2.15 10.81
C ALA A 246 -3.11 -0.93 9.87
N THR A 247 -2.33 -0.89 8.78
CA THR A 247 -2.40 0.22 7.83
C THR A 247 -3.74 0.29 7.08
N ILE A 248 -4.31 -0.87 6.72
CA ILE A 248 -5.62 -0.97 6.08
C ILE A 248 -6.71 -0.49 7.03
N GLU A 249 -6.73 -0.94 8.29
CA GLU A 249 -7.72 -0.54 9.27
C GLU A 249 -7.63 0.95 9.61
N GLN A 250 -6.41 1.46 9.81
CA GLN A 250 -6.19 2.90 10.04
C GLN A 250 -6.70 3.73 8.86
N LYS A 251 -6.42 3.31 7.61
CA LYS A 251 -6.90 3.98 6.39
C LYS A 251 -8.42 4.07 6.32
N ASN A 252 -9.12 3.07 6.84
CA ASN A 252 -10.57 3.02 6.83
C ASN A 252 -11.23 3.61 8.08
N GLY A 253 -10.40 4.08 9.04
CA GLY A 253 -10.85 4.74 10.25
C GLY A 253 -11.28 3.76 11.34
N HIS A 254 -10.60 2.64 11.44
CA HIS A 254 -10.75 1.61 12.48
C HIS A 254 -9.46 1.54 13.30
N SER A 255 -9.04 2.69 13.85
CA SER A 255 -7.74 2.82 14.53
C SER A 255 -7.60 1.95 15.78
N GLU A 256 -8.70 1.62 16.46
CA GLU A 256 -8.66 0.64 17.58
C GLU A 256 -8.29 -0.76 17.09
N GLN A 257 -8.84 -1.19 15.96
CA GLN A 257 -8.49 -2.48 15.36
C GLN A 257 -7.04 -2.47 14.84
N ALA A 258 -6.60 -1.37 14.25
CA ALA A 258 -5.19 -1.19 13.85
C ALA A 258 -4.25 -1.32 15.06
N LEU A 259 -4.61 -0.69 16.18
CA LEU A 259 -3.85 -0.80 17.44
C LEU A 259 -3.80 -2.25 17.96
N ALA A 260 -4.93 -2.98 17.88
CA ALA A 260 -4.99 -4.38 18.29
C ALA A 260 -4.03 -5.27 17.46
N TYR A 261 -3.95 -5.05 16.14
CA TYR A 261 -2.98 -5.78 15.30
C TYR A 261 -1.54 -5.45 15.67
N LEU A 262 -1.22 -4.17 15.93
CA LEU A 262 0.14 -3.78 16.30
C LEU A 262 0.52 -4.25 17.71
N ALA A 263 -0.41 -4.28 18.66
CA ALA A 263 -0.18 -4.79 20.01
C ALA A 263 0.09 -6.30 20.03
N ASN A 264 -0.62 -7.05 19.18
CA ASN A 264 -0.51 -8.51 19.10
C ASN A 264 0.50 -8.99 18.03
N ARG A 265 1.28 -8.07 17.43
CA ARG A 265 2.25 -8.43 16.39
C ARG A 265 3.34 -9.37 16.94
N PRO A 266 3.82 -10.30 16.13
CA PRO A 266 4.97 -11.09 16.52
C PRO A 266 6.22 -10.22 16.66
N THR A 267 7.05 -10.55 17.65
CA THR A 267 8.30 -9.84 17.96
C THR A 267 9.45 -10.84 18.10
N GLY A 268 10.68 -10.38 18.06
CA GLY A 268 11.87 -11.19 18.23
C GLY A 268 13.00 -10.82 17.28
N LYS A 269 14.21 -11.33 17.56
CA LYS A 269 15.44 -11.01 16.82
C LYS A 269 15.46 -11.48 15.36
N ASP A 270 14.60 -12.42 15.00
CA ASP A 270 14.53 -12.98 13.66
C ASP A 270 13.73 -12.08 12.69
N TYR A 271 12.91 -11.18 13.22
CA TYR A 271 12.10 -10.26 12.44
C TYR A 271 12.88 -8.99 12.09
N LEU A 272 12.68 -8.48 10.87
CA LEU A 272 13.16 -7.14 10.51
C LEU A 272 12.51 -6.08 11.41
N ALA A 273 13.31 -5.11 11.81
CA ALA A 273 12.78 -3.94 12.50
C ALA A 273 11.90 -3.10 11.55
N LEU A 274 10.77 -2.65 12.04
CA LEU A 274 9.84 -1.76 11.33
C LEU A 274 9.67 -0.45 12.12
N PRO A 275 10.60 0.51 12.01
CA PRO A 275 10.49 1.81 12.72
C PRO A 275 9.18 2.54 12.41
N ILE A 276 8.62 2.35 11.20
CA ILE A 276 7.35 2.96 10.76
C ILE A 276 6.16 2.59 11.66
N ILE A 277 6.24 1.49 12.42
CA ILE A 277 5.19 1.13 13.40
C ILE A 277 5.06 2.22 14.47
N GLU A 278 6.16 2.81 14.93
CA GLU A 278 6.12 3.90 15.90
C GLU A 278 5.39 5.14 15.32
N ASN A 279 5.59 5.43 14.02
CA ASN A 279 4.85 6.50 13.35
C ASN A 279 3.34 6.22 13.33
N ILE A 280 2.92 4.97 13.06
CA ILE A 280 1.50 4.57 13.06
C ILE A 280 0.91 4.65 14.49
N LEU A 281 1.63 4.19 15.51
CA LEU A 281 1.19 4.29 16.90
C LEU A 281 1.03 5.76 17.33
N GLY A 282 1.98 6.61 16.92
CA GLY A 282 1.88 8.06 17.11
C GLY A 282 0.64 8.66 16.44
N ASP A 283 0.33 8.23 15.21
CA ASP A 283 -0.88 8.67 14.50
C ASP A 283 -2.16 8.29 15.24
N ILE A 284 -2.26 7.05 15.70
CA ILE A 284 -3.43 6.58 16.43
C ILE A 284 -3.59 7.37 17.74
N SER A 285 -2.49 7.58 18.48
CA SER A 285 -2.51 8.40 19.69
C SER A 285 -2.91 9.85 19.41
N LEU A 286 -2.41 10.45 18.32
CA LEU A 286 -2.80 11.79 17.87
C LEU A 286 -4.30 11.86 17.52
N GLN A 287 -4.84 10.86 16.85
CA GLN A 287 -6.26 10.75 16.50
C GLN A 287 -7.15 10.61 17.73
N LYS A 288 -6.67 9.95 18.78
CA LYS A 288 -7.34 9.85 20.09
C LYS A 288 -7.30 11.14 20.91
N GLY A 289 -6.39 12.06 20.58
CA GLY A 289 -6.10 13.24 21.37
C GLY A 289 -5.15 12.97 22.53
N GLU A 290 -4.46 11.84 22.54
CA GLU A 290 -3.44 11.43 23.52
C GLU A 290 -2.07 12.04 23.14
N TYR A 291 -1.99 13.38 23.11
CA TYR A 291 -0.83 14.09 22.58
C TYR A 291 0.52 13.71 23.23
N PRO A 292 0.65 13.51 24.55
CA PRO A 292 1.93 13.07 25.14
C PRO A 292 2.39 11.72 24.63
N SER A 293 1.49 10.75 24.48
CA SER A 293 1.78 9.44 23.92
C SER A 293 2.21 9.56 22.45
N ALA A 294 1.47 10.35 21.65
CA ALA A 294 1.80 10.60 20.25
C ALA A 294 3.20 11.19 20.09
N ILE A 295 3.59 12.17 20.92
CA ILE A 295 4.92 12.77 20.92
C ILE A 295 6.00 11.72 21.18
N THR A 296 5.81 10.84 22.17
CA THR A 296 6.76 9.79 22.50
C THR A 296 6.99 8.86 21.31
N HIS A 297 5.92 8.39 20.66
CA HIS A 297 6.00 7.52 19.50
C HIS A 297 6.68 8.20 18.29
N PHE A 298 6.33 9.46 17.99
CA PHE A 298 6.97 10.19 16.89
C PHE A 298 8.47 10.44 17.15
N GLN A 299 8.85 10.74 18.39
CA GLN A 299 10.26 10.88 18.76
C GLN A 299 11.02 9.55 18.65
N GLN A 300 10.40 8.43 19.06
CA GLN A 300 10.96 7.09 18.90
C GLN A 300 11.17 6.75 17.41
N PHE A 301 10.19 7.06 16.54
CA PHE A 301 10.34 6.92 15.10
C PHE A 301 11.53 7.72 14.58
N LEU A 302 11.62 9.01 14.89
CA LEU A 302 12.71 9.87 14.44
C LEU A 302 14.09 9.42 14.95
N ALA A 303 14.16 8.78 16.12
CA ALA A 303 15.41 8.27 16.70
C ALA A 303 15.91 6.98 16.01
N THR A 304 15.02 6.18 15.46
CA THR A 304 15.35 4.84 14.93
C THR A 304 15.30 4.75 13.40
N TYR A 305 14.57 5.64 12.75
CA TYR A 305 14.39 5.65 11.31
C TYR A 305 15.56 6.34 10.59
N LYS A 306 16.08 5.69 9.54
CA LYS A 306 17.25 6.17 8.80
C LYS A 306 16.92 6.81 7.45
N GLY A 307 15.66 6.69 7.01
CA GLY A 307 15.24 7.18 5.71
C GLY A 307 14.94 8.67 5.65
N GLN A 308 14.59 9.14 4.46
CA GLN A 308 14.25 10.54 4.19
C GLN A 308 12.74 10.78 3.98
N ASN A 309 11.96 9.70 3.85
CA ASN A 309 10.50 9.77 3.73
C ASN A 309 9.84 9.85 5.11
N PHE A 310 8.62 10.37 5.18
CA PHE A 310 7.83 10.53 6.41
C PHE A 310 8.42 11.49 7.46
N LEU A 311 9.59 12.09 7.22
CA LEU A 311 10.19 13.02 8.19
C LEU A 311 9.38 14.31 8.27
N LYS A 312 9.00 14.90 7.13
CA LYS A 312 8.17 16.12 7.12
C LYS A 312 6.82 15.87 7.78
N ASP A 313 6.19 14.77 7.44
CA ASP A 313 4.90 14.35 8.00
C ASP A 313 4.99 14.14 9.52
N THR A 314 6.06 13.49 10.01
CA THR A 314 6.27 13.28 11.44
C THR A 314 6.49 14.60 12.19
N TYR A 315 7.30 15.52 11.65
CA TYR A 315 7.46 16.84 12.26
C TYR A 315 6.19 17.68 12.22
N TYR A 316 5.39 17.55 11.16
CA TYR A 316 4.06 18.14 11.09
C TYR A 316 3.13 17.58 12.19
N LYS A 317 3.15 16.29 12.42
CA LYS A 317 2.35 15.63 13.46
C LYS A 317 2.82 16.03 14.88
N LEU A 318 4.11 16.19 15.09
CA LEU A 318 4.63 16.79 16.32
C LEU A 318 4.13 18.24 16.51
N PHE A 319 4.15 19.05 15.44
CA PHE A 319 3.49 20.37 15.49
C PHE A 319 2.03 20.24 15.92
N LEU A 320 1.26 19.32 15.32
CA LEU A 320 -0.15 19.13 15.69
C LEU A 320 -0.31 18.76 17.16
N CYS A 321 0.54 17.89 17.72
CA CYS A 321 0.47 17.51 19.12
C CYS A 321 0.61 18.73 20.05
N TYR A 322 1.60 19.58 19.81
CA TYR A 322 1.83 20.78 20.63
C TYR A 322 0.77 21.86 20.37
N TRP A 323 0.40 22.07 19.11
CA TRP A 323 -0.59 23.08 18.73
C TRP A 323 -2.01 22.74 19.25
N LEU A 324 -2.40 21.48 19.20
CA LEU A 324 -3.73 21.02 19.64
C LEU A 324 -3.78 20.71 21.14
N GLY A 325 -2.66 20.36 21.76
CA GLY A 325 -2.58 19.99 23.17
C GLY A 325 -2.59 21.17 24.13
N ASP A 326 -2.25 22.37 23.68
CA ASP A 326 -2.26 23.59 24.48
C ASP A 326 -3.09 24.68 23.79
N ASP A 327 -4.12 25.17 24.46
CA ASP A 327 -4.96 26.26 23.95
C ASP A 327 -4.38 27.67 24.23
N ARG A 328 -3.24 27.74 24.96
CA ARG A 328 -2.53 29.00 25.24
C ARG A 328 -1.58 29.36 24.09
N SER A 329 -1.25 30.65 24.01
CA SER A 329 -0.28 31.18 23.04
C SER A 329 1.12 30.52 23.12
N ALA A 330 1.50 30.02 24.31
CA ALA A 330 2.75 29.30 24.49
C ALA A 330 2.84 28.01 23.60
N GLY A 331 1.73 27.27 23.44
CA GLY A 331 1.67 26.12 22.57
C GLY A 331 1.91 26.48 21.10
N ASP A 332 1.41 27.62 20.64
CA ASP A 332 1.60 28.09 19.27
C ASP A 332 3.07 28.46 18.98
N ILE A 333 3.77 29.07 19.96
CA ILE A 333 5.18 29.44 19.82
C ILE A 333 6.06 28.18 19.79
N ALA A 334 5.87 27.25 20.75
CA ALA A 334 6.64 26.01 20.82
C ALA A 334 6.46 25.14 19.59
N SER A 335 5.24 25.10 19.06
CA SER A 335 4.91 24.27 17.88
C SER A 335 5.53 24.79 16.58
N ARG A 336 5.73 26.11 16.41
CA ARG A 336 6.28 26.70 15.18
C ARG A 336 7.66 26.16 14.81
N ALA A 337 8.50 25.82 15.80
CA ALA A 337 9.82 25.24 15.56
C ALA A 337 9.72 23.91 14.79
N TYR A 338 8.70 23.12 15.05
CA TYR A 338 8.45 21.87 14.32
C TYR A 338 8.05 22.13 12.87
N LEU A 339 7.23 23.16 12.58
CA LEU A 339 6.91 23.53 11.19
C LEU A 339 8.13 24.03 10.41
N GLN A 340 9.07 24.69 11.06
CA GLN A 340 10.35 25.05 10.41
C GLN A 340 11.16 23.81 10.05
N LYS A 341 11.13 22.77 10.90
CA LYS A 341 11.74 21.47 10.56
C LYS A 341 11.07 20.83 9.35
N VAL A 342 9.73 20.89 9.24
CA VAL A 342 9.01 20.37 8.05
C VAL A 342 9.56 20.96 6.74
N ILE A 343 9.93 22.24 6.73
CA ILE A 343 10.47 22.88 5.51
C ILE A 343 11.85 22.33 5.16
N THR A 344 12.71 22.05 6.14
CA THR A 344 14.14 21.82 5.94
C THR A 344 14.56 20.34 5.90
N VAL A 345 13.79 19.42 6.50
CA VAL A 345 14.17 18.00 6.60
C VAL A 345 13.58 17.16 5.45
N GLY A 346 14.15 16.00 5.20
CA GLY A 346 13.56 14.95 4.37
C GLY A 346 13.22 15.34 2.93
N ARG A 347 12.53 14.44 2.25
CA ARG A 347 12.09 14.58 0.86
C ARG A 347 10.59 14.82 0.76
N THR A 348 10.13 15.21 -0.42
CA THR A 348 8.71 15.30 -0.79
C THR A 348 8.32 14.19 -1.77
N THR A 349 8.83 12.99 -1.59
CA THR A 349 8.54 11.86 -2.49
C THR A 349 7.16 11.29 -2.20
N VAL A 350 6.79 11.15 -0.92
CA VAL A 350 5.49 10.61 -0.51
C VAL A 350 4.45 11.72 -0.30
N GLU A 351 3.19 11.40 -0.54
CA GLU A 351 2.09 12.39 -0.50
C GLU A 351 1.90 13.04 0.88
N SER A 352 2.12 12.31 1.97
CA SER A 352 2.03 12.87 3.33
C SER A 352 3.08 13.95 3.57
N ASP A 353 4.33 13.75 3.11
CA ASP A 353 5.39 14.76 3.19
C ASP A 353 5.11 15.98 2.32
N LYS A 354 4.53 15.79 1.12
CA LYS A 354 4.08 16.91 0.26
C LYS A 354 3.00 17.73 0.95
N ALA A 355 2.00 17.05 1.52
CA ALA A 355 0.91 17.70 2.24
C ALA A 355 1.40 18.46 3.47
N ALA A 356 2.28 17.83 4.27
CA ALA A 356 2.92 18.45 5.44
C ALA A 356 3.71 19.71 5.05
N HIS A 357 4.51 19.62 3.98
CA HIS A 357 5.29 20.75 3.48
C HIS A 357 4.39 21.91 3.04
N LYS A 358 3.35 21.62 2.24
CA LYS A 358 2.38 22.64 1.81
C LYS A 358 1.66 23.30 2.98
N PHE A 359 1.26 22.52 3.98
CA PHE A 359 0.62 23.03 5.18
C PHE A 359 1.59 23.96 5.94
N ALA A 360 2.83 23.53 6.18
CA ALA A 360 3.83 24.29 6.90
C ALA A 360 4.14 25.62 6.21
N ASP A 361 4.35 25.62 4.89
CA ASP A 361 4.59 26.84 4.09
C ASP A 361 3.43 27.83 4.22
N THR A 362 2.18 27.33 4.13
CA THR A 362 0.99 28.17 4.26
C THR A 362 0.82 28.73 5.68
N TYR A 363 0.97 27.87 6.68
CA TYR A 363 0.81 28.26 8.08
C TYR A 363 1.87 29.28 8.56
N LEU A 364 3.12 29.07 8.16
CA LEU A 364 4.22 29.98 8.54
C LEU A 364 4.03 31.39 7.95
N LYS A 365 3.38 31.49 6.79
CA LYS A 365 3.08 32.77 6.10
C LYS A 365 1.84 33.47 6.62
N ARG A 366 0.79 32.73 6.95
CA ARG A 366 -0.56 33.29 7.20
C ARG A 366 -1.10 33.04 8.60
N GLY A 367 -0.51 32.08 9.34
CA GLY A 367 -1.08 31.57 10.59
C GLY A 367 -2.31 30.70 10.36
N ALA A 368 -2.98 30.32 11.44
CA ALA A 368 -4.24 29.61 11.42
C ALA A 368 -5.36 30.46 12.03
N SER A 369 -6.60 30.27 11.57
CA SER A 369 -7.75 30.84 12.28
C SER A 369 -7.97 30.07 13.61
N PRO A 370 -8.54 30.73 14.65
CA PRO A 370 -8.88 30.05 15.90
C PRO A 370 -9.77 28.81 15.71
N ASN A 371 -10.64 28.81 14.70
CA ASN A 371 -11.56 27.73 14.41
C ASN A 371 -10.86 26.49 13.80
N GLN A 372 -9.67 26.68 13.22
CA GLN A 372 -8.94 25.54 12.63
C GLN A 372 -8.48 24.51 13.66
N LYS A 373 -8.23 24.92 14.92
CA LYS A 373 -7.89 23.95 16.00
C LYS A 373 -9.04 22.96 16.23
N VAL A 374 -10.26 23.46 16.37
CA VAL A 374 -11.42 22.58 16.64
C VAL A 374 -11.76 21.70 15.43
N LEU A 375 -11.69 22.24 14.22
CA LEU A 375 -11.89 21.47 13.00
C LEU A 375 -10.82 20.38 12.84
N MET A 376 -9.57 20.67 13.19
CA MET A 376 -8.47 19.70 13.13
C MET A 376 -8.62 18.60 14.19
N ARG A 377 -8.97 18.93 15.44
CA ARG A 377 -9.29 17.93 16.48
C ARG A 377 -10.42 17.00 16.03
N ALA A 378 -11.51 17.56 15.51
CA ALA A 378 -12.64 16.79 15.00
C ALA A 378 -12.26 15.93 13.78
N ARG A 379 -11.42 16.47 12.88
CA ARG A 379 -10.87 15.74 11.73
C ARG A 379 -10.11 14.51 12.19
N LEU A 380 -9.10 14.69 13.02
CA LEU A 380 -8.23 13.60 13.49
C LEU A 380 -9.04 12.51 14.18
N ALA A 381 -9.90 12.89 15.13
CA ALA A 381 -10.77 11.94 15.81
C ALA A 381 -11.70 11.20 14.83
N SER A 382 -12.35 11.91 13.91
CA SER A 382 -13.22 11.30 12.89
C SER A 382 -12.45 10.37 11.95
N ASP A 383 -11.26 10.76 11.51
CA ASP A 383 -10.44 9.96 10.60
C ASP A 383 -9.97 8.67 11.28
N GLY A 384 -9.69 8.69 12.59
CA GLY A 384 -9.37 7.51 13.41
C GLY A 384 -10.56 6.62 13.78
N GLY A 385 -11.81 7.07 13.52
CA GLY A 385 -13.01 6.34 13.93
C GLY A 385 -13.53 6.70 15.33
N PHE A 386 -12.90 7.65 16.04
CA PHE A 386 -13.30 8.11 17.37
C PHE A 386 -14.48 9.11 17.25
N THR A 387 -15.63 8.60 16.78
CA THR A 387 -16.79 9.44 16.41
C THR A 387 -17.39 10.23 17.58
N ASP A 388 -17.35 9.66 18.81
CA ASP A 388 -17.87 10.35 20.00
C ASP A 388 -16.96 11.52 20.39
N SER A 389 -15.64 11.37 20.34
CA SER A 389 -14.69 12.44 20.54
C SER A 389 -14.83 13.52 19.47
N ALA A 390 -14.97 13.12 18.19
CA ALA A 390 -15.16 14.05 17.09
C ALA A 390 -16.44 14.89 17.27
N LEU A 391 -17.54 14.24 17.66
CA LEU A 391 -18.83 14.92 17.94
C LEU A 391 -18.70 15.87 19.14
N THR A 392 -18.02 15.46 20.20
CA THR A 392 -17.76 16.28 21.38
C THR A 392 -17.04 17.58 21.03
N TYR A 393 -16.07 17.56 20.13
CA TYR A 393 -15.39 18.77 19.66
C TYR A 393 -16.29 19.71 18.86
N LEU A 394 -17.21 19.19 18.04
CA LEU A 394 -18.05 20.00 17.15
C LEU A 394 -19.39 20.40 17.75
N ARG A 395 -19.90 19.68 18.76
CA ARG A 395 -21.23 19.91 19.37
C ARG A 395 -21.46 21.33 19.89
N PRO A 396 -20.44 22.02 20.46
CA PRO A 396 -20.61 23.41 20.92
C PRO A 396 -20.71 24.43 19.77
N TYR A 397 -20.50 24.01 18.53
CA TYR A 397 -20.43 24.89 17.36
C TYR A 397 -21.64 24.69 16.44
N SER A 398 -21.98 25.75 15.72
CA SER A 398 -22.88 25.73 14.59
C SER A 398 -22.17 26.31 13.36
N GLU A 399 -22.69 26.09 12.15
CA GLU A 399 -22.13 26.67 10.90
C GLU A 399 -21.89 28.18 11.01
N ALA A 400 -22.76 28.91 11.73
CA ALA A 400 -22.64 30.35 11.90
C ALA A 400 -21.40 30.82 12.66
N LYS A 401 -20.76 29.93 13.43
CA LYS A 401 -19.50 30.24 14.15
C LYS A 401 -18.28 30.23 13.25
N PHE A 402 -18.39 29.74 12.02
CA PHE A 402 -17.28 29.68 11.07
C PHE A 402 -17.41 30.82 10.03
N PRO A 403 -16.51 31.82 10.02
CA PRO A 403 -16.66 32.96 9.13
C PRO A 403 -16.37 32.63 7.66
N LEU A 404 -15.44 31.70 7.41
CA LEU A 404 -14.97 31.36 6.07
C LEU A 404 -15.78 30.23 5.43
N THR A 405 -16.13 30.37 4.15
CA THR A 405 -16.84 29.32 3.40
C THR A 405 -16.15 27.95 3.45
N PRO A 406 -14.80 27.83 3.29
CA PRO A 406 -14.14 26.55 3.44
C PRO A 406 -14.31 25.92 4.84
N GLU A 407 -14.30 26.71 5.90
CA GLU A 407 -14.52 26.22 7.27
C GLU A 407 -15.97 25.75 7.48
N LYS A 408 -16.96 26.48 6.92
CA LYS A 408 -18.37 26.05 6.93
C LYS A 408 -18.55 24.73 6.18
N ALA A 409 -17.92 24.60 5.01
CA ALA A 409 -17.96 23.38 4.22
C ALA A 409 -17.32 22.21 4.98
N GLU A 410 -16.15 22.44 5.62
CA GLU A 410 -15.49 21.43 6.43
C GLU A 410 -16.33 21.02 7.64
N TYR A 411 -16.88 21.97 8.41
CA TYR A 411 -17.75 21.69 9.56
C TYR A 411 -18.90 20.77 9.14
N ASN A 412 -19.62 21.13 8.10
CA ASN A 412 -20.75 20.31 7.62
C ASN A 412 -20.29 18.94 7.12
N TYR A 413 -19.19 18.87 6.40
CA TYR A 413 -18.62 17.60 5.96
C TYR A 413 -18.25 16.71 7.14
N ARG A 414 -17.58 17.25 8.18
CA ARG A 414 -17.20 16.47 9.38
C ARG A 414 -18.44 15.97 10.13
N MET A 415 -19.43 16.83 10.37
CA MET A 415 -20.70 16.42 11.00
C MET A 415 -21.39 15.30 10.21
N GLY A 416 -21.50 15.47 8.89
CA GLY A 416 -22.09 14.43 8.04
C GLY A 416 -21.34 13.11 8.08
N ARG A 417 -20.01 13.15 8.08
CA ARG A 417 -19.16 11.94 8.20
C ARG A 417 -19.29 11.25 9.56
N ILE A 418 -19.38 12.01 10.65
CA ILE A 418 -19.58 11.48 12.00
C ILE A 418 -20.91 10.72 12.06
N PHE A 419 -22.01 11.31 11.62
CA PHE A 419 -23.31 10.65 11.60
C PHE A 419 -23.34 9.43 10.68
N GLN A 420 -22.73 9.52 9.50
CA GLN A 420 -22.63 8.38 8.60
C GLN A 420 -21.88 7.20 9.23
N ARG A 421 -20.77 7.44 9.95
CA ARG A 421 -20.01 6.39 10.66
C ARG A 421 -20.78 5.81 11.85
N ARG A 422 -21.71 6.55 12.39
CA ARG A 422 -22.66 6.09 13.43
C ARG A 422 -23.89 5.36 12.85
N ASN A 423 -23.88 5.12 11.54
CA ASN A 423 -24.99 4.53 10.80
C ASN A 423 -26.30 5.36 10.85
N ASP A 424 -26.20 6.65 11.15
CA ASP A 424 -27.30 7.60 11.13
C ASP A 424 -27.31 8.35 9.79
N SER A 425 -27.82 7.67 8.76
CA SER A 425 -27.88 8.23 7.40
C SER A 425 -28.80 9.45 7.31
N ASP A 426 -29.88 9.49 8.09
CA ASP A 426 -30.87 10.56 8.03
C ASP A 426 -30.31 11.86 8.61
N ALA A 427 -29.52 11.79 9.68
CA ALA A 427 -28.78 12.94 10.18
C ALA A 427 -27.58 13.29 9.30
N ALA A 428 -26.94 12.32 8.61
CA ALA A 428 -25.78 12.57 7.76
C ALA A 428 -26.12 13.35 6.48
N ILE A 429 -27.26 13.02 5.82
CA ILE A 429 -27.64 13.57 4.52
C ILE A 429 -27.69 15.11 4.52
N PRO A 430 -28.40 15.81 5.43
CA PRO A 430 -28.47 17.27 5.39
C PRO A 430 -27.13 17.95 5.54
N TYR A 431 -26.25 17.44 6.41
CA TYR A 431 -24.90 17.99 6.58
C TYR A 431 -24.04 17.78 5.34
N LEU A 432 -24.04 16.57 4.75
CA LEU A 432 -23.27 16.29 3.52
C LEU A 432 -23.79 17.11 2.33
N SER A 433 -25.11 17.27 2.21
CA SER A 433 -25.71 18.12 1.18
C SER A 433 -25.32 19.58 1.35
N ARG A 434 -25.29 20.08 2.60
CA ARG A 434 -24.84 21.44 2.88
C ARG A 434 -23.38 21.65 2.55
N ALA A 435 -22.51 20.68 2.91
CA ALA A 435 -21.09 20.71 2.53
C ALA A 435 -20.90 20.74 1.03
N LEU A 436 -21.68 19.96 0.27
CA LEU A 436 -21.66 19.94 -1.19
C LEU A 436 -22.02 21.33 -1.76
N THR A 437 -23.15 21.92 -1.34
CA THR A 437 -23.60 23.23 -1.80
C THR A 437 -22.58 24.33 -1.53
N LEU A 438 -21.99 24.37 -0.32
CA LEU A 438 -20.99 25.36 0.05
C LEU A 438 -19.69 25.22 -0.75
N SER A 439 -19.39 24.03 -1.25
CA SER A 439 -18.15 23.72 -1.95
C SER A 439 -18.22 23.93 -3.47
N GLU A 440 -19.40 23.99 -4.06
CA GLU A 440 -19.57 24.05 -5.52
C GLU A 440 -18.91 25.28 -6.15
N PRO A 441 -19.07 26.52 -5.63
CA PRO A 441 -18.52 27.70 -6.28
C PRO A 441 -17.01 27.64 -6.44
N ASP A 442 -16.31 27.21 -5.38
CA ASP A 442 -14.84 27.21 -5.29
C ASP A 442 -14.21 25.84 -5.57
N GLN A 443 -15.04 24.84 -5.96
CA GLN A 443 -14.59 23.47 -6.23
C GLN A 443 -13.80 22.85 -5.07
N LEU A 444 -14.24 23.10 -3.81
CA LEU A 444 -13.55 22.60 -2.62
C LEU A 444 -13.63 21.06 -2.56
N SER A 445 -12.59 20.41 -2.06
CA SER A 445 -12.51 18.95 -1.92
C SER A 445 -13.64 18.37 -1.05
N PHE A 446 -14.16 19.15 -0.10
CA PHE A 446 -15.29 18.75 0.75
C PHE A 446 -16.56 18.47 -0.06
N GLY A 447 -16.81 19.20 -1.15
CA GLY A 447 -17.95 18.95 -2.03
C GLY A 447 -17.85 17.64 -2.78
N ALA A 448 -16.68 17.37 -3.39
CA ALA A 448 -16.45 16.11 -4.09
C ALA A 448 -16.57 14.90 -3.16
N THR A 449 -15.95 14.99 -1.98
CA THR A 449 -16.02 13.91 -0.99
C THR A 449 -17.41 13.77 -0.38
N ALA A 450 -18.15 14.86 -0.14
CA ALA A 450 -19.54 14.82 0.34
C ALA A 450 -20.45 14.15 -0.69
N ALA A 451 -20.33 14.50 -1.97
CA ALA A 451 -21.08 13.87 -3.04
C ALA A 451 -20.81 12.36 -3.12
N LEU A 452 -19.53 11.94 -3.01
CA LEU A 452 -19.16 10.52 -2.95
C LEU A 452 -19.85 9.80 -1.78
N GLN A 453 -19.87 10.41 -0.59
CA GLN A 453 -20.52 9.81 0.59
C GLN A 453 -22.05 9.74 0.46
N LEU A 454 -22.67 10.78 -0.10
CA LEU A 454 -24.11 10.76 -0.42
C LEU A 454 -24.43 9.63 -1.41
N GLY A 455 -23.60 9.45 -2.44
CA GLY A 455 -23.74 8.32 -3.35
C GLY A 455 -23.74 6.97 -2.63
N TYR A 456 -22.84 6.76 -1.68
CA TYR A 456 -22.81 5.53 -0.88
C TYR A 456 -24.01 5.37 0.04
N ILE A 457 -24.48 6.45 0.67
CA ILE A 457 -25.68 6.41 1.53
C ILE A 457 -26.92 6.02 0.70
N TYR A 458 -27.13 6.65 -0.46
CA TYR A 458 -28.27 6.33 -1.31
C TYR A 458 -28.16 4.92 -1.94
N LYS A 459 -26.96 4.45 -2.26
CA LYS A 459 -26.73 3.07 -2.66
C LYS A 459 -27.13 2.08 -1.57
N GLN A 460 -26.77 2.36 -0.31
CA GLN A 460 -27.15 1.54 0.85
C GLN A 460 -28.69 1.56 1.10
N LYS A 461 -29.35 2.69 0.81
CA LYS A 461 -30.81 2.83 0.84
C LYS A 461 -31.51 2.19 -0.37
N ASN A 462 -30.79 1.53 -1.29
CA ASN A 462 -31.26 0.99 -2.56
C ASN A 462 -31.86 2.03 -3.54
N ASP A 463 -31.58 3.31 -3.34
CA ASP A 463 -31.95 4.39 -4.25
C ASP A 463 -30.86 4.60 -5.31
N ARG A 464 -30.96 3.79 -6.37
CA ARG A 464 -29.97 3.79 -7.45
C ARG A 464 -29.91 5.11 -8.22
N THR A 465 -31.05 5.81 -8.33
CA THR A 465 -31.15 7.07 -9.08
C THR A 465 -30.34 8.15 -8.41
N HIS A 466 -30.58 8.41 -7.14
CA HIS A 466 -29.83 9.39 -6.37
C HIS A 466 -28.36 8.96 -6.20
N ALA A 467 -28.10 7.66 -5.94
CA ALA A 467 -26.74 7.18 -5.82
C ALA A 467 -25.91 7.49 -7.07
N ARG A 468 -26.43 7.17 -8.28
CA ARG A 468 -25.78 7.45 -9.56
C ARG A 468 -25.54 8.95 -9.77
N SER A 469 -26.54 9.78 -9.50
CA SER A 469 -26.43 11.24 -9.61
C SER A 469 -25.31 11.79 -8.72
N PHE A 470 -25.23 11.35 -7.47
CA PHE A 470 -24.19 11.82 -6.56
C PHE A 470 -22.79 11.31 -6.91
N PHE A 471 -22.63 10.08 -7.41
CA PHE A 471 -21.32 9.61 -7.92
C PHE A 471 -20.87 10.42 -9.14
N GLN A 472 -21.78 10.73 -10.08
CA GLN A 472 -21.48 11.61 -11.21
C GLN A 472 -21.12 13.02 -10.74
N LYS A 473 -21.83 13.54 -9.73
CA LYS A 473 -21.54 14.84 -9.12
C LYS A 473 -20.16 14.87 -8.49
N ALA A 474 -19.74 13.81 -7.78
CA ALA A 474 -18.39 13.68 -7.21
C ALA A 474 -17.29 13.80 -8.29
N ILE A 475 -17.46 13.11 -9.42
CA ILE A 475 -16.53 13.13 -10.55
C ILE A 475 -16.48 14.53 -11.23
N SER A 476 -17.58 15.29 -11.20
CA SER A 476 -17.69 16.60 -11.86
C SER A 476 -16.79 17.68 -11.25
N PHE A 477 -16.32 17.52 -10.02
CA PHE A 477 -15.34 18.40 -9.39
C PHE A 477 -13.98 18.25 -10.07
N LYS A 478 -13.47 19.33 -10.69
CA LYS A 478 -12.31 19.24 -11.60
C LYS A 478 -10.96 19.42 -10.93
N ARG A 479 -10.87 20.20 -9.86
CA ARG A 479 -9.59 20.62 -9.26
C ARG A 479 -9.67 20.57 -7.75
N HIS A 480 -9.30 19.44 -7.17
CA HIS A 480 -9.17 19.29 -5.73
C HIS A 480 -8.12 18.23 -5.36
N GLU A 481 -7.67 18.27 -4.12
CA GLU A 481 -6.56 17.47 -3.58
C GLU A 481 -6.77 15.95 -3.71
N TYR A 482 -8.02 15.47 -3.56
CA TYR A 482 -8.32 14.03 -3.55
C TYR A 482 -8.96 13.53 -4.86
N LYS A 483 -8.83 14.28 -5.95
CA LYS A 483 -9.57 14.00 -7.19
C LYS A 483 -9.43 12.54 -7.66
N ASN A 484 -8.22 12.04 -7.82
CA ASN A 484 -8.01 10.67 -8.32
C ASN A 484 -8.67 9.60 -7.44
N SER A 485 -8.55 9.74 -6.13
CA SER A 485 -9.17 8.79 -5.19
C SER A 485 -10.71 8.86 -5.22
N VAL A 486 -11.26 10.05 -5.31
CA VAL A 486 -12.72 10.26 -5.40
C VAL A 486 -13.27 9.72 -6.71
N ASP A 487 -12.62 10.05 -7.83
CA ASP A 487 -13.03 9.61 -9.16
C ASP A 487 -13.00 8.08 -9.27
N ASN A 488 -11.91 7.42 -8.85
CA ASN A 488 -11.77 5.97 -8.91
C ASN A 488 -12.87 5.27 -8.09
N LYS A 489 -13.13 5.74 -6.87
CA LYS A 489 -14.19 5.20 -6.00
C LYS A 489 -15.59 5.42 -6.59
N ALA A 490 -15.85 6.61 -7.12
CA ALA A 490 -17.14 6.91 -7.74
C ALA A 490 -17.37 6.10 -9.02
N ARG A 491 -16.36 5.95 -9.88
CA ARG A 491 -16.44 5.11 -11.08
C ARG A 491 -16.61 3.63 -10.76
N ALA A 492 -15.87 3.12 -9.78
CA ALA A 492 -16.06 1.75 -9.33
C ALA A 492 -17.51 1.52 -8.89
N ALA A 493 -18.07 2.44 -8.08
CA ALA A 493 -19.44 2.35 -7.60
C ALA A 493 -20.51 2.51 -8.71
N LEU A 494 -20.20 3.22 -9.80
CA LEU A 494 -21.07 3.35 -10.98
C LEU A 494 -21.12 2.10 -11.86
N ASN A 495 -20.06 1.28 -11.80
CA ASN A 495 -19.90 0.05 -12.59
C ASN A 495 -20.42 -1.21 -11.85
N GLU A 496 -20.81 -1.09 -10.60
CA GLU A 496 -21.51 -2.12 -9.80
C GLU A 496 -23.03 -2.04 -9.96
#